data_975e1fe7a1c6a6638e30c8162b827bc9
#
_entry.id   975e1fe7a1c6a6638e30c8162b827bc9
#
_cell.length_a   1.000
_cell.length_b   1.000
_cell.length_c   1.000
_cell.angle_alpha   90.00
_cell.angle_beta   90.00
_cell.angle_gamma   90.00
#
_symmetry.space_group_name_H-M   'P 1'
#
loop_
_entity.id
_entity.type
_entity.pdbx_description
1 polymer ?
#
loop_
_entity_poly.entity_id
_entity_poly.type
_entity_poly.pdbx_seq_one_letter_code
_entity_poly.pdbx_strand_id
1 'polypeptide(L)'
;MPRILVVDDDVDAADALASLLQSAGRGDARVAYTGATALALALEFVPTVLLLDLDLPDMSGYDVARHLSQHPQLQDLRLIALTASGEHPGRELAREAGIERYLIKPVGSADLDELFP
;
A
#
# COMPACT_ATOMS: atom_id res chain seq x y z
N MET A 1 -7.00 1.46 16.46
CA MET A 1 -5.80 0.82 15.89
C MET A 1 -5.86 0.91 14.36
N PRO A 2 -4.79 1.33 13.68
CA PRO A 2 -4.80 1.41 12.22
C PRO A 2 -5.07 0.06 11.56
N ARG A 3 -5.74 0.09 10.44
CA ARG A 3 -5.92 -1.08 9.58
C ARG A 3 -5.03 -0.87 8.35
N ILE A 4 -4.12 -1.80 8.12
CA ILE A 4 -3.08 -1.68 7.10
C ILE A 4 -3.27 -2.79 6.07
N LEU A 5 -3.32 -2.42 4.79
CA LEU A 5 -3.37 -3.39 3.70
C LEU A 5 -2.04 -3.34 2.95
N VAL A 6 -1.37 -4.48 2.87
CA VAL A 6 -0.12 -4.63 2.11
C VAL A 6 -0.44 -5.31 0.78
N VAL A 7 -0.10 -4.67 -0.33
CA VAL A 7 -0.36 -5.19 -1.67
C VAL A 7 0.96 -5.38 -2.39
N ASP A 8 1.34 -6.64 -2.63
CA ASP A 8 2.58 -6.99 -3.31
C ASP A 8 2.45 -8.41 -3.84
N ASP A 9 2.84 -8.65 -5.09
CA ASP A 9 2.76 -9.98 -5.70
C ASP A 9 3.87 -10.93 -5.21
N ASP A 10 4.92 -10.40 -4.59
CA ASP A 10 5.92 -11.21 -3.90
C ASP A 10 5.34 -11.63 -2.55
N VAL A 11 4.84 -12.87 -2.48
CA VAL A 11 4.16 -13.40 -1.30
C VAL A 11 5.02 -13.29 -0.05
N ASP A 12 6.29 -13.69 -0.15
CA ASP A 12 7.19 -13.66 1.00
C ASP A 12 7.44 -12.24 1.50
N ALA A 13 7.62 -11.29 0.60
CA ALA A 13 7.83 -9.90 0.95
C ALA A 13 6.58 -9.29 1.59
N ALA A 14 5.40 -9.57 1.03
CA ALA A 14 4.14 -9.06 1.56
C ALA A 14 3.87 -9.61 2.96
N ASP A 15 4.04 -10.92 3.13
CA ASP A 15 3.79 -11.57 4.42
C ASP A 15 4.78 -11.11 5.48
N ALA A 16 6.05 -10.93 5.11
CA ALA A 16 7.08 -10.45 6.04
C ALA A 16 6.78 -9.03 6.50
N LEU A 17 6.36 -8.17 5.58
CA LEU A 17 6.02 -6.78 5.92
C LEU A 17 4.79 -6.71 6.84
N ALA A 18 3.76 -7.49 6.53
CA ALA A 18 2.57 -7.55 7.38
C ALA A 18 2.91 -8.06 8.78
N SER A 19 3.74 -9.09 8.88
CA SER A 19 4.19 -9.63 10.17
C SER A 19 4.96 -8.60 10.97
N LEU A 20 5.84 -7.85 10.31
CA LEU A 20 6.62 -6.80 10.94
C LEU A 20 5.71 -5.71 11.51
N LEU A 21 4.72 -5.28 10.74
CA LEU A 21 3.77 -4.25 11.17
C LEU A 21 2.98 -4.70 12.39
N GLN A 22 2.49 -5.92 12.39
CA GLN A 22 1.74 -6.46 13.53
C GLN A 22 2.62 -6.65 14.76
N SER A 23 3.82 -7.20 14.58
CA SER A 23 4.77 -7.42 15.69
C SER A 23 5.20 -6.11 16.34
N ALA A 24 5.34 -5.06 15.53
CA ALA A 24 5.73 -3.74 16.01
C ALA A 24 4.55 -2.96 16.62
N GLY A 25 3.35 -3.54 16.64
CA GLY A 25 2.17 -2.89 17.21
C GLY A 25 1.65 -1.72 16.36
N ARG A 26 1.96 -1.71 15.05
CA ARG A 26 1.56 -0.61 14.18
C ARG A 26 0.09 -0.65 13.78
N GLY A 27 -0.51 -1.83 13.80
CA GLY A 27 -1.91 -2.00 13.47
C GLY A 27 -2.25 -3.42 13.07
N ASP A 28 -3.50 -3.64 12.65
CA ASP A 28 -3.96 -4.89 12.07
C ASP A 28 -3.57 -4.87 10.59
N ALA A 29 -2.77 -5.81 10.13
CA ALA A 29 -2.27 -5.85 8.77
C ALA A 29 -2.80 -7.07 8.03
N ARG A 30 -3.28 -6.85 6.81
CA ARG A 30 -3.71 -7.89 5.89
C ARG A 30 -2.95 -7.75 4.59
N VAL A 31 -2.95 -8.81 3.78
CA VAL A 31 -2.20 -8.82 2.53
C VAL A 31 -3.10 -9.15 1.35
N ALA A 32 -2.75 -8.60 0.18
CA ALA A 32 -3.32 -8.96 -1.10
C ALA A 32 -2.16 -9.09 -2.08
N TYR A 33 -2.24 -10.07 -2.97
CA TYR A 33 -1.13 -10.37 -3.89
C TYR A 33 -1.40 -9.94 -5.32
N THR A 34 -2.59 -9.43 -5.60
CA THR A 34 -2.99 -8.93 -6.93
C THR A 34 -3.78 -7.65 -6.78
N GLY A 35 -3.90 -6.89 -7.88
CA GLY A 35 -4.69 -5.68 -7.89
C GLY A 35 -6.18 -5.96 -7.66
N ALA A 36 -6.71 -6.99 -8.31
CA ALA A 36 -8.13 -7.36 -8.16
C ALA A 36 -8.46 -7.73 -6.71
N THR A 37 -7.62 -8.55 -6.07
CA THR A 37 -7.80 -8.93 -4.67
C THR A 37 -7.69 -7.71 -3.76
N ALA A 38 -6.75 -6.81 -4.07
CA ALA A 38 -6.57 -5.60 -3.28
C ALA A 38 -7.82 -4.71 -3.31
N LEU A 39 -8.42 -4.55 -4.49
CA LEU A 39 -9.64 -3.75 -4.62
C LEU A 39 -10.80 -4.34 -3.80
N ALA A 40 -10.98 -5.65 -3.90
CA ALA A 40 -12.05 -6.32 -3.15
C ALA A 40 -11.82 -6.24 -1.64
N LEU A 41 -10.59 -6.53 -1.21
CA LEU A 41 -10.26 -6.54 0.21
C LEU A 41 -10.30 -5.13 0.82
N ALA A 42 -9.91 -4.12 0.08
CA ALA A 42 -9.95 -2.74 0.56
C ALA A 42 -11.38 -2.29 0.87
N LEU A 43 -12.34 -2.70 0.06
CA LEU A 43 -13.74 -2.33 0.30
C LEU A 43 -14.32 -3.06 1.52
N GLU A 44 -13.85 -4.26 1.79
CA GLU A 44 -14.29 -5.07 2.93
C GLU A 44 -13.60 -4.65 4.23
N PHE A 45 -12.27 -4.53 4.17
CA PHE A 45 -11.45 -4.25 5.35
C PHE A 45 -11.44 -2.76 5.73
N VAL A 46 -11.63 -1.88 4.78
CA VAL A 46 -11.59 -0.42 4.92
C VAL A 46 -10.29 0.01 5.61
N PRO A 47 -9.13 -0.19 4.95
CA PRO A 47 -7.86 0.16 5.56
C PRO A 47 -7.68 1.66 5.72
N THR A 48 -6.86 2.06 6.68
CA THR A 48 -6.48 3.46 6.87
C THR A 48 -5.15 3.78 6.19
N VAL A 49 -4.33 2.73 5.96
CA VAL A 49 -3.06 2.85 5.24
C VAL A 49 -2.97 1.68 4.26
N LEU A 50 -2.55 1.95 3.03
CA LEU A 50 -2.32 0.93 2.03
C LEU A 50 -0.90 1.07 1.49
N LEU A 51 -0.12 -0.01 1.64
CA LEU A 51 1.24 -0.10 1.10
C LEU A 51 1.15 -0.88 -0.21
N LEU A 52 1.38 -0.20 -1.31
CA LEU A 52 1.00 -0.68 -2.64
C LEU A 52 2.21 -0.80 -3.58
N ASP A 53 2.52 -2.03 -3.97
CA ASP A 53 3.51 -2.27 -5.03
C ASP A 53 2.94 -1.74 -6.36
N LEU A 54 3.75 -0.99 -7.09
CA LEU A 54 3.33 -0.41 -8.35
C LEU A 54 3.35 -1.43 -9.50
N ASP A 55 4.13 -2.51 -9.37
CA ASP A 55 4.30 -3.52 -10.41
C ASP A 55 3.54 -4.81 -10.05
N LEU A 56 2.23 -4.78 -10.22
CA LEU A 56 1.38 -5.94 -9.96
C LEU A 56 1.16 -6.73 -11.26
N PRO A 57 0.87 -8.05 -11.17
CA PRO A 57 0.77 -8.88 -12.36
C PRO A 57 -0.47 -8.62 -13.21
N ASP A 58 -1.56 -8.18 -12.60
CA ASP A 58 -2.85 -8.05 -13.28
C ASP A 58 -3.22 -6.60 -13.64
N MET A 59 -2.61 -5.62 -12.97
CA MET A 59 -2.88 -4.22 -13.25
C MET A 59 -1.82 -3.33 -12.61
N SER A 60 -1.70 -2.10 -13.10
CA SER A 60 -0.78 -1.14 -12.51
C SER A 60 -1.23 -0.74 -11.11
N GLY A 61 -0.27 -0.57 -10.19
CA GLY A 61 -0.56 -0.03 -8.87
C GLY A 61 -1.21 1.36 -8.93
N TYR A 62 -0.88 2.16 -9.93
CA TYR A 62 -1.53 3.46 -10.14
C TYR A 62 -3.02 3.30 -10.42
N ASP A 63 -3.40 2.27 -11.17
CA ASP A 63 -4.81 1.99 -11.45
C ASP A 63 -5.54 1.56 -10.18
N VAL A 64 -4.91 0.73 -9.35
CA VAL A 64 -5.47 0.35 -8.06
C VAL A 64 -5.71 1.60 -7.20
N ALA A 65 -4.71 2.47 -7.12
CA ALA A 65 -4.80 3.69 -6.32
C ALA A 65 -5.94 4.60 -6.81
N ARG A 66 -6.06 4.79 -8.12
CA ARG A 66 -7.12 5.60 -8.69
C ARG A 66 -8.51 5.04 -8.39
N HIS A 67 -8.68 3.73 -8.52
CA HIS A 67 -9.94 3.08 -8.20
C HIS A 67 -10.32 3.30 -6.75
N LEU A 68 -9.38 3.10 -5.84
CA LEU A 68 -9.65 3.23 -4.41
C LEU A 68 -9.97 4.67 -4.01
N SER A 69 -9.32 5.65 -4.62
CA SER A 69 -9.55 7.05 -4.29
C SER A 69 -10.94 7.55 -4.72
N GLN A 70 -11.66 6.79 -5.54
CA GLN A 70 -13.02 7.13 -5.96
C GLN A 70 -14.10 6.66 -4.97
N HIS A 71 -13.75 5.85 -3.98
CA HIS A 71 -14.71 5.33 -3.02
C HIS A 71 -14.81 6.24 -1.80
N PRO A 72 -16.00 6.77 -1.49
CA PRO A 72 -16.17 7.69 -0.35
C PRO A 72 -15.74 7.09 0.99
N GLN A 73 -15.95 5.79 1.20
CA GLN A 73 -15.55 5.15 2.45
C GLN A 73 -14.05 5.06 2.64
N LEU A 74 -13.26 5.31 1.58
CA LEU A 74 -11.81 5.25 1.61
C LEU A 74 -11.14 6.62 1.47
N GLN A 75 -11.90 7.71 1.67
CA GLN A 75 -11.34 9.04 1.45
C GLN A 75 -10.25 9.43 2.45
N ASP A 76 -10.20 8.77 3.61
CA ASP A 76 -9.13 9.00 4.60
C ASP A 76 -7.96 8.04 4.44
N LEU A 77 -7.99 7.19 3.40
CA LEU A 77 -6.95 6.22 3.14
C LEU A 77 -5.64 6.91 2.75
N ARG A 78 -4.56 6.49 3.39
CA ARG A 78 -3.22 6.94 3.03
C ARG A 78 -2.62 5.90 2.08
N LEU A 79 -2.33 6.32 0.84
CA LEU A 79 -1.76 5.47 -0.19
C LEU A 79 -0.25 5.69 -0.26
N ILE A 80 0.50 4.64 0.05
CA ILE A 80 1.96 4.66 0.04
C ILE A 80 2.43 3.69 -1.03
N ALA A 81 3.16 4.17 -2.03
CA ALA A 81 3.65 3.31 -3.11
C ALA A 81 4.97 2.64 -2.71
N LEU A 82 5.10 1.37 -3.07
CA LEU A 82 6.35 0.61 -2.90
C LEU A 82 6.98 0.42 -4.28
N THR A 83 8.28 0.69 -4.38
CA THR A 83 8.98 0.57 -5.66
C THR A 83 10.33 -0.12 -5.46
N ALA A 84 10.76 -0.87 -6.47
CA ALA A 84 12.03 -1.57 -6.45
C ALA A 84 13.21 -0.62 -6.67
N SER A 85 12.97 0.56 -7.22
CA SER A 85 14.04 1.53 -7.45
C SER A 85 13.56 2.93 -7.09
N GLY A 86 14.51 3.85 -6.96
CA GLY A 86 14.19 5.25 -6.69
C GLY A 86 13.58 5.98 -7.89
N GLU A 87 13.50 5.33 -9.04
CA GLU A 87 12.90 5.90 -10.23
C GLU A 87 11.40 5.68 -10.23
N HIS A 88 10.66 6.75 -10.41
CA HIS A 88 9.22 6.70 -10.51
C HIS A 88 8.76 7.85 -11.42
N PRO A 89 7.59 7.71 -12.07
CA PRO A 89 7.18 8.62 -13.15
C PRO A 89 6.76 10.02 -12.75
N GLY A 90 7.00 10.43 -11.54
CA GLY A 90 6.85 11.81 -11.18
C GLY A 90 5.62 12.13 -10.35
N ARG A 91 5.61 13.38 -9.89
CA ARG A 91 4.65 13.86 -8.90
C ARG A 91 3.22 13.96 -9.40
N GLU A 92 3.06 14.30 -10.68
CA GLU A 92 1.72 14.47 -11.23
C GLU A 92 0.95 13.14 -11.26
N LEU A 93 1.61 12.07 -11.71
CA LEU A 93 0.99 10.76 -11.76
C LEU A 93 0.63 10.27 -10.36
N ALA A 94 1.52 10.49 -9.40
CA ALA A 94 1.25 10.15 -8.01
C ALA A 94 0.06 10.93 -7.46
N ARG A 95 0.03 12.23 -7.72
CA ARG A 95 -1.04 13.09 -7.25
C ARG A 95 -2.39 12.68 -7.83
N GLU A 96 -2.44 12.41 -9.14
CA GLU A 96 -3.67 11.97 -9.81
C GLU A 96 -4.19 10.65 -9.26
N ALA A 97 -3.28 9.77 -8.85
CA ALA A 97 -3.64 8.48 -8.29
C ALA A 97 -3.93 8.56 -6.79
N GLY A 98 -3.66 9.68 -6.14
CA GLY A 98 -3.86 9.84 -4.71
C GLY A 98 -2.74 9.27 -3.85
N ILE A 99 -1.56 9.05 -4.43
CA ILE A 99 -0.40 8.50 -3.72
C ILE A 99 0.27 9.60 -2.91
N GLU A 100 0.44 9.36 -1.62
CA GLU A 100 1.00 10.31 -0.67
C GLU A 100 2.53 10.34 -0.72
N ARG A 101 3.17 9.17 -0.81
CA ARG A 101 4.63 9.08 -0.86
C ARG A 101 5.07 7.73 -1.44
N TYR A 102 6.35 7.66 -1.79
CA TYR A 102 7.00 6.45 -2.30
C TYR A 102 8.02 5.93 -1.30
N LEU A 103 8.08 4.61 -1.14
CA LEU A 103 9.13 3.93 -0.37
C LEU A 103 9.86 2.97 -1.29
N ILE A 104 11.18 2.89 -1.14
CA ILE A 104 12.01 1.97 -1.90
C ILE A 104 12.12 0.66 -1.13
N LYS A 105 11.86 -0.46 -1.81
CA LYS A 105 12.00 -1.79 -1.22
C LYS A 105 13.47 -2.14 -0.99
N PRO A 106 13.79 -2.91 0.05
CA PRO A 106 12.88 -3.41 1.08
C PRO A 106 12.52 -2.32 2.10
N VAL A 107 11.28 -2.35 2.57
CA VAL A 107 10.81 -1.39 3.57
C VAL A 107 11.41 -1.75 4.92
N GLY A 108 12.10 -0.79 5.53
CA GLY A 108 12.76 -1.00 6.81
C GLY A 108 11.99 -0.37 7.96
N SER A 109 12.46 -0.64 9.19
CA SER A 109 11.80 -0.11 10.38
C SER A 109 11.84 1.41 10.45
N ALA A 110 12.89 2.05 9.91
CA ALA A 110 12.96 3.50 9.84
C ALA A 110 11.84 4.10 8.99
N ASP A 111 11.53 3.45 7.85
CA ASP A 111 10.42 3.87 7.00
C ASP A 111 9.09 3.77 7.74
N LEU A 112 8.90 2.69 8.48
CA LEU A 112 7.68 2.47 9.24
C LEU A 112 7.54 3.45 10.39
N ASP A 113 8.63 3.83 11.01
CA ASP A 113 8.62 4.83 12.09
C ASP A 113 8.16 6.19 11.56
N GLU A 114 8.50 6.53 10.33
CA GLU A 114 8.06 7.77 9.71
C GLU A 114 6.57 7.73 9.35
N LEU A 115 6.08 6.57 8.90
CA LEU A 115 4.67 6.41 8.53
C LEU A 115 3.75 6.33 9.76
N PHE A 116 4.25 5.74 10.83
CA PHE A 116 3.49 5.49 12.05
C PHE A 116 4.24 6.06 13.26
N PRO A 117 4.32 7.39 13.35
CA PRO A 117 5.05 8.04 14.44
C PRO A 117 4.44 7.82 15.82
#